data_80b0a4615ff3b020b02d90d6c8665ecf
#
_entry.id   80b0a4615ff3b020b02d90d6c8665ecf
#
_cell.length_a   1.000
_cell.length_b   1.000
_cell.length_c   1.000
_cell.angle_alpha   90.00
_cell.angle_beta   90.00
_cell.angle_gamma   90.00
#
_symmetry.space_group_name_H-M   'P 1'
#
loop_
_entity.id
_entity.type
_entity.pdbx_description
1 polymer ?
#
loop_
_entity_poly.entity_id
_entity_poly.type
_entity_poly.pdbx_seq_one_letter_code
_entity_poly.pdbx_strand_id
1 'polypeptide(L)'
;YRSILGSVTLGLDAYNDRIPTSMGDVRLLYYENLAWNGAKLVVKNKPRIERDFSTFDAYYQFMQSTMNVVVANAQSPDRTVAIEPLVSLSTGYDSPTVAVWAAKAGVRNAVTFLSDRDGKDDSGRRIGEKLGFSVDVVDRDHWRSGDYPEVDCIAGSGAAGEVAFASMGERLNGKLLLSGFWGGAVWNYGRKDERPVFSGHDGSGLSLTELRLRMGFVNCCAPYWGGIQVGDIAKISQSDDLAPWRVPSVYNRPICRRVVESEGVPREWFGQSKHGASDQLLTAANFLTDKSASDFWHWLTDNDEQWRGSAHRPPSIRAGKTIDYAIVNFLTPLVRRLVIPTFRRITRLPGFRSQGTQLGRFRRSFNEFLQKPLHYRRYVYPWALEKSAAKYQLMEGE
;
A
#
# COMPACT_ATOMS: atom_id res chain seq x y z
N TYR A 1 10.10 -8.10 -14.33
CA TYR A 1 9.89 -6.87 -13.58
C TYR A 1 9.21 -7.13 -12.26
N ARG A 2 7.96 -7.62 -12.21
CA ARG A 2 7.20 -7.87 -10.96
C ARG A 2 7.93 -8.76 -9.96
N SER A 3 8.59 -9.82 -10.41
CA SER A 3 9.35 -10.72 -9.53
C SER A 3 10.56 -10.02 -8.93
N ILE A 4 11.18 -9.12 -9.66
CA ILE A 4 12.33 -8.33 -9.20
C ILE A 4 11.87 -7.32 -8.16
N LEU A 5 10.83 -6.51 -8.46
CA LEU A 5 10.24 -5.59 -7.47
C LEU A 5 9.73 -6.33 -6.23
N GLY A 6 9.07 -7.47 -6.42
CA GLY A 6 8.59 -8.30 -5.32
C GLY A 6 9.69 -8.85 -4.43
N SER A 7 10.92 -8.96 -4.93
CA SER A 7 12.05 -9.49 -4.18
C SER A 7 12.44 -8.61 -2.98
N VAL A 8 12.11 -7.32 -2.99
CA VAL A 8 12.35 -6.43 -1.84
C VAL A 8 11.73 -6.96 -0.54
N THR A 9 10.63 -7.72 -0.66
CA THR A 9 9.97 -8.35 0.49
C THR A 9 10.76 -9.52 1.10
N LEU A 10 11.81 -9.97 0.43
CA LEU A 10 12.72 -11.00 0.94
C LEU A 10 13.77 -10.43 1.89
N GLY A 11 13.91 -9.11 1.93
CA GLY A 11 14.80 -8.40 2.85
C GLY A 11 16.14 -8.04 2.25
N LEU A 12 16.98 -7.45 3.10
CA LEU A 12 18.26 -6.85 2.76
C LEU A 12 19.24 -7.78 2.03
N ASP A 13 19.22 -9.06 2.40
CA ASP A 13 20.23 -10.02 1.96
C ASP A 13 19.76 -10.87 0.75
N ALA A 14 18.53 -10.67 0.30
CA ALA A 14 17.91 -11.56 -0.68
C ALA A 14 17.11 -10.84 -1.79
N TYR A 15 17.06 -9.51 -1.82
CA TYR A 15 16.38 -8.81 -2.89
C TYR A 15 17.26 -8.72 -4.16
N ASN A 16 16.60 -8.73 -5.32
CA ASN A 16 17.26 -8.49 -6.59
C ASN A 16 17.28 -6.99 -6.88
N ASP A 17 18.48 -6.40 -6.94
CA ASP A 17 18.66 -4.96 -7.14
C ASP A 17 18.73 -4.53 -8.61
N ARG A 18 18.57 -5.46 -9.56
CA ARG A 18 18.76 -5.15 -11.00
C ARG A 18 17.56 -5.54 -11.84
N ILE A 19 17.14 -4.59 -12.68
CA ILE A 19 16.17 -4.82 -13.75
C ILE A 19 16.93 -4.74 -15.09
N PRO A 20 17.10 -5.85 -15.80
CA PRO A 20 17.71 -5.80 -17.13
C PRO A 20 16.77 -5.14 -18.14
N THR A 21 17.32 -4.26 -18.97
CA THR A 21 16.62 -3.59 -20.06
C THR A 21 17.46 -3.68 -21.35
N SER A 22 16.86 -3.33 -22.49
CA SER A 22 17.58 -3.25 -23.77
C SER A 22 18.68 -2.18 -23.80
N MET A 23 18.64 -1.22 -22.88
CA MET A 23 19.60 -0.12 -22.77
C MET A 23 20.61 -0.31 -21.63
N GLY A 24 20.59 -1.44 -20.94
CA GLY A 24 21.41 -1.73 -19.77
C GLY A 24 20.58 -2.02 -18.52
N ASP A 25 21.25 -2.18 -17.38
CA ASP A 25 20.59 -2.51 -16.14
C ASP A 25 20.11 -1.25 -15.39
N VAL A 26 18.87 -1.25 -14.93
CA VAL A 26 18.37 -0.30 -13.93
C VAL A 26 18.65 -0.87 -12.55
N ARG A 27 19.45 -0.18 -11.74
CA ARG A 27 19.72 -0.56 -10.36
C ARG A 27 18.65 -0.02 -9.41
N LEU A 28 18.09 -0.91 -8.60
CA LEU A 28 17.10 -0.58 -7.56
C LEU A 28 17.82 -0.33 -6.22
N LEU A 29 17.53 0.79 -5.58
CA LEU A 29 18.13 1.19 -4.31
C LEU A 29 17.05 1.25 -3.23
N TYR A 30 16.85 0.16 -2.48
CA TYR A 30 15.80 0.12 -1.45
C TYR A 30 16.31 0.47 -0.06
N TYR A 31 17.53 0.02 0.28
CA TYR A 31 18.07 0.12 1.65
C TYR A 31 19.26 1.06 1.73
N GLU A 32 19.47 1.85 0.71
CA GLU A 32 20.55 2.80 0.56
C GLU A 32 20.01 4.21 0.36
N ASN A 33 20.84 5.20 0.58
CA ASN A 33 20.59 6.58 0.20
C ASN A 33 21.41 6.93 -1.03
N LEU A 34 20.86 7.78 -1.87
CA LEU A 34 21.56 8.35 -3.01
C LEU A 34 21.93 9.81 -2.69
N ALA A 35 23.17 10.15 -2.80
CA ALA A 35 23.67 11.51 -2.58
C ALA A 35 24.34 12.05 -3.85
N TRP A 36 23.95 13.23 -4.29
CA TRP A 36 24.63 13.99 -5.33
C TRP A 36 25.64 14.94 -4.69
N ASN A 37 26.89 14.92 -5.15
CA ASN A 37 27.95 15.79 -4.63
C ASN A 37 28.36 16.93 -5.58
N GLY A 38 27.52 17.23 -6.56
CA GLY A 38 27.80 18.22 -7.60
C GLY A 38 28.43 17.65 -8.88
N ALA A 39 29.01 16.45 -8.83
CA ALA A 39 29.67 15.82 -9.97
C ALA A 39 29.17 14.38 -10.23
N LYS A 40 28.88 13.61 -9.18
CA LYS A 40 28.48 12.22 -9.30
C LYS A 40 27.47 11.79 -8.23
N LEU A 41 26.67 10.79 -8.57
CA LEU A 41 25.84 10.07 -7.61
C LEU A 41 26.67 9.12 -6.77
N VAL A 42 26.50 9.18 -5.45
CA VAL A 42 27.16 8.31 -4.49
C VAL A 42 26.09 7.55 -3.72
N VAL A 43 26.20 6.22 -3.73
CA VAL A 43 25.36 5.34 -2.93
C VAL A 43 25.92 5.29 -1.52
N LYS A 44 25.08 5.54 -0.53
CA LYS A 44 25.42 5.48 0.90
C LYS A 44 24.48 4.52 1.62
N ASN A 45 25.03 3.62 2.40
CA ASN A 45 24.23 2.76 3.26
C ASN A 45 23.43 3.60 4.27
N LYS A 46 22.19 3.24 4.51
CA LYS A 46 21.42 3.80 5.61
C LYS A 46 22.01 3.32 6.92
N PRO A 47 22.22 4.22 7.90
CA PRO A 47 22.72 3.80 9.20
C PRO A 47 21.70 2.86 9.86
N ARG A 48 22.18 1.72 10.34
CA ARG A 48 21.40 0.79 11.18
C ARG A 48 21.57 1.25 12.63
N ILE A 49 20.63 2.08 13.10
CA ILE A 49 20.65 2.57 14.48
C ILE A 49 19.64 1.75 15.27
N GLU A 50 20.13 0.95 16.20
CA GLU A 50 19.27 0.29 17.17
C GLU A 50 18.74 1.31 18.16
N ARG A 51 17.46 1.19 18.48
CA ARG A 51 16.73 2.03 19.43
C ARG A 51 16.32 1.20 20.63
N ASP A 52 16.18 1.86 21.77
CA ASP A 52 15.58 1.21 22.94
C ASP A 52 14.06 1.11 22.73
N PHE A 53 13.58 -0.07 22.41
CA PHE A 53 12.16 -0.41 22.35
C PHE A 53 11.80 -1.46 23.41
N SER A 54 12.39 -1.33 24.59
CA SER A 54 12.10 -2.21 25.73
C SER A 54 10.72 -1.94 26.35
N THR A 55 10.22 -0.70 26.23
CA THR A 55 8.95 -0.27 26.80
C THR A 55 8.06 0.45 25.80
N PHE A 56 6.75 0.52 26.09
CA PHE A 56 5.82 1.33 25.31
C PHE A 56 6.23 2.81 25.30
N ASP A 57 6.63 3.36 26.44
CA ASP A 57 6.95 4.78 26.55
C ASP A 57 8.19 5.14 25.75
N ALA A 58 9.23 4.31 25.76
CA ALA A 58 10.43 4.50 24.91
C ALA A 58 10.06 4.51 23.41
N TYR A 59 9.23 3.56 22.98
CA TYR A 59 8.74 3.51 21.61
C TYR A 59 7.84 4.70 21.26
N TYR A 60 6.93 5.08 22.16
CA TYR A 60 6.06 6.25 21.98
C TYR A 60 6.88 7.54 21.79
N GLN A 61 7.87 7.77 22.65
CA GLN A 61 8.77 8.93 22.54
C GLN A 61 9.57 8.93 21.26
N PHE A 62 10.06 7.78 20.81
CA PHE A 62 10.72 7.66 19.53
C PHE A 62 9.80 8.08 18.38
N MET A 63 8.56 7.60 18.35
CA MET A 63 7.59 7.92 17.29
C MET A 63 7.22 9.41 17.31
N GLN A 64 7.00 10.00 18.51
CA GLN A 64 6.68 11.41 18.67
C GLN A 64 7.85 12.31 18.26
N SER A 65 9.06 12.01 18.71
CA SER A 65 10.25 12.80 18.35
C SER A 65 10.53 12.74 16.85
N THR A 66 10.37 11.56 16.25
CA THR A 66 10.53 11.40 14.80
C THR A 66 9.48 12.21 14.04
N MET A 67 8.22 12.18 14.50
CA MET A 67 7.13 12.98 13.90
C MET A 67 7.46 14.48 13.95
N ASN A 68 7.91 14.96 15.11
CA ASN A 68 8.29 16.38 15.28
C ASN A 68 9.39 16.78 14.29
N VAL A 69 10.44 15.94 14.15
CA VAL A 69 11.55 16.20 13.19
C VAL A 69 11.04 16.19 11.75
N VAL A 70 10.21 15.24 11.38
CA VAL A 70 9.68 15.13 10.00
C VAL A 70 8.79 16.33 9.66
N VAL A 71 7.91 16.75 10.57
CA VAL A 71 7.03 17.92 10.38
C VAL A 71 7.85 19.20 10.30
N ALA A 72 8.78 19.39 11.23
CA ALA A 72 9.65 20.56 11.23
C ALA A 72 10.51 20.65 9.96
N ASN A 73 11.04 19.51 9.49
CA ASN A 73 11.78 19.45 8.24
C ASN A 73 10.91 19.80 7.01
N ALA A 74 9.67 19.32 6.96
CA ALA A 74 8.75 19.62 5.87
C ALA A 74 8.43 21.13 5.76
N GLN A 75 8.35 21.79 6.90
CA GLN A 75 8.02 23.22 7.02
C GLN A 75 9.24 24.13 7.17
N SER A 76 10.47 23.59 7.04
CA SER A 76 11.70 24.39 7.19
C SER A 76 11.74 25.56 6.22
N PRO A 77 12.07 26.76 6.71
CA PRO A 77 12.26 27.95 5.86
C PRO A 77 13.45 27.81 4.90
N ASP A 78 14.37 26.89 5.17
CA ASP A 78 15.52 26.62 4.30
C ASP A 78 15.16 25.80 3.06
N ARG A 79 13.92 25.33 2.96
CA ARG A 79 13.45 24.59 1.78
C ARG A 79 13.10 25.56 0.65
N THR A 80 13.53 25.21 -0.56
CA THR A 80 13.12 25.93 -1.79
C THR A 80 11.61 25.82 -2.02
N VAL A 81 11.02 24.69 -1.64
CA VAL A 81 9.58 24.43 -1.70
C VAL A 81 9.10 23.91 -0.36
N ALA A 82 8.21 24.67 0.28
CA ALA A 82 7.54 24.21 1.50
C ALA A 82 6.61 23.03 1.21
N ILE A 83 6.62 22.03 2.08
CA ILE A 83 5.77 20.85 1.96
C ILE A 83 4.82 20.85 3.15
N GLU A 84 3.54 21.01 2.91
CA GLU A 84 2.54 21.09 3.97
C GLU A 84 2.16 19.70 4.50
N PRO A 85 2.25 19.43 5.81
CA PRO A 85 1.81 18.16 6.38
C PRO A 85 0.29 17.98 6.32
N LEU A 86 -0.14 16.81 5.87
CA LEU A 86 -1.54 16.37 5.78
C LEU A 86 -1.66 14.96 6.33
N VAL A 87 -2.64 14.71 7.20
CA VAL A 87 -2.86 13.37 7.79
C VAL A 87 -3.97 12.63 7.05
N SER A 88 -3.74 11.37 6.69
CA SER A 88 -4.83 10.49 6.26
C SER A 88 -5.52 9.86 7.47
N LEU A 89 -6.85 9.91 7.51
CA LEU A 89 -7.68 9.35 8.59
C LEU A 89 -8.65 8.28 8.09
N SER A 90 -9.01 7.39 9.00
CA SER A 90 -10.09 6.41 8.86
C SER A 90 -10.56 5.96 10.25
N THR A 91 -11.56 5.07 10.31
CA THR A 91 -11.98 4.43 11.57
C THR A 91 -11.13 3.21 11.97
N GLY A 92 -10.06 2.91 11.23
CA GLY A 92 -9.13 1.84 11.58
C GLY A 92 -8.27 2.15 12.80
N TYR A 93 -7.24 1.34 13.04
CA TYR A 93 -6.26 1.57 14.11
C TYR A 93 -5.12 2.50 13.70
N ASP A 94 -4.59 2.29 12.48
CA ASP A 94 -3.27 2.80 12.11
C ASP A 94 -3.26 4.29 11.86
N SER A 95 -4.25 4.78 11.10
CA SER A 95 -4.32 6.19 10.74
C SER A 95 -4.65 7.09 11.95
N PRO A 96 -5.58 6.75 12.88
CA PRO A 96 -5.76 7.54 14.09
C PRO A 96 -4.52 7.58 14.97
N THR A 97 -3.76 6.49 15.03
CA THR A 97 -2.50 6.44 15.80
C THR A 97 -1.49 7.45 15.26
N VAL A 98 -1.31 7.50 13.94
CA VAL A 98 -0.43 8.49 13.29
C VAL A 98 -0.96 9.91 13.51
N ALA A 99 -2.28 10.09 13.46
CA ALA A 99 -2.92 11.38 13.69
C ALA A 99 -2.64 11.94 15.08
N VAL A 100 -2.62 11.11 16.12
CA VAL A 100 -2.25 11.56 17.47
C VAL A 100 -0.86 12.19 17.50
N TRP A 101 0.15 11.51 16.98
CA TRP A 101 1.51 12.04 16.94
C TRP A 101 1.62 13.30 16.06
N ALA A 102 0.92 13.32 14.93
CA ALA A 102 0.89 14.47 14.04
C ALA A 102 0.21 15.70 14.67
N ALA A 103 -0.90 15.52 15.40
CA ALA A 103 -1.56 16.59 16.14
C ALA A 103 -0.64 17.21 17.19
N LYS A 104 0.11 16.38 17.92
CA LYS A 104 1.11 16.82 18.90
C LYS A 104 2.31 17.53 18.26
N ALA A 105 2.63 17.18 17.01
CA ALA A 105 3.66 17.87 16.21
C ALA A 105 3.14 19.17 15.54
N GLY A 106 1.90 19.57 15.80
CA GLY A 106 1.33 20.82 15.30
C GLY A 106 0.58 20.72 13.97
N VAL A 107 0.41 19.54 13.40
CA VAL A 107 -0.38 19.35 12.16
C VAL A 107 -1.85 19.57 12.45
N ARG A 108 -2.56 20.29 11.56
CA ARG A 108 -3.97 20.67 11.76
C ARG A 108 -4.89 20.27 10.61
N ASN A 109 -4.35 19.77 9.51
CA ASN A 109 -5.14 19.36 8.35
C ASN A 109 -5.14 17.84 8.20
N ALA A 110 -6.31 17.29 7.94
CA ALA A 110 -6.49 15.87 7.69
C ALA A 110 -7.45 15.63 6.52
N VAL A 111 -7.32 14.47 5.89
CA VAL A 111 -8.20 14.00 4.84
C VAL A 111 -8.70 12.60 5.16
N THR A 112 -9.95 12.31 4.86
CA THR A 112 -10.55 10.99 5.06
C THR A 112 -11.47 10.64 3.89
N PHE A 113 -11.57 9.36 3.59
CA PHE A 113 -12.65 8.87 2.74
C PHE A 113 -13.96 8.78 3.52
N LEU A 114 -15.07 9.04 2.84
CA LEU A 114 -16.40 8.88 3.42
C LEU A 114 -16.69 7.40 3.75
N SER A 115 -16.27 6.49 2.88
CA SER A 115 -16.54 5.06 3.00
C SER A 115 -15.33 4.19 2.63
N ASP A 116 -15.36 2.94 3.05
CA ASP A 116 -14.45 1.91 2.59
C ASP A 116 -14.83 1.39 1.18
N ARG A 117 -14.07 0.42 0.68
CA ARG A 117 -14.30 -0.20 -0.64
C ARG A 117 -15.64 -0.96 -0.75
N ASP A 118 -16.24 -1.32 0.36
CA ASP A 118 -17.50 -2.05 0.43
C ASP A 118 -18.70 -1.10 0.68
N GLY A 119 -18.45 0.22 0.66
CA GLY A 119 -19.45 1.28 0.88
C GLY A 119 -19.85 1.51 2.34
N LYS A 120 -19.11 0.90 3.29
CA LYS A 120 -19.35 1.11 4.72
C LYS A 120 -18.68 2.40 5.18
N ASP A 121 -19.31 3.09 6.12
CA ASP A 121 -18.72 4.27 6.74
C ASP A 121 -17.34 3.94 7.34
N ASP A 122 -16.32 4.63 6.85
CA ASP A 122 -14.94 4.57 7.33
C ASP A 122 -14.39 5.98 7.56
N SER A 123 -15.27 6.97 7.69
CA SER A 123 -14.91 8.35 7.88
C SER A 123 -14.24 8.58 9.25
N GLY A 124 -12.97 8.96 9.21
CA GLY A 124 -12.23 9.38 10.41
C GLY A 124 -12.56 10.80 10.88
N ARG A 125 -13.60 11.46 10.34
CA ARG A 125 -13.93 12.86 10.61
C ARG A 125 -14.09 13.15 12.11
N ARG A 126 -14.93 12.39 12.80
CA ARG A 126 -15.16 12.58 14.24
C ARG A 126 -13.90 12.44 15.08
N ILE A 127 -13.02 11.51 14.69
CA ILE A 127 -11.73 11.29 15.34
C ILE A 127 -10.82 12.50 15.10
N GLY A 128 -10.74 12.96 13.86
CA GLY A 128 -9.92 14.11 13.48
C GLY A 128 -10.36 15.38 14.19
N GLU A 129 -11.66 15.69 14.20
CA GLU A 129 -12.22 16.85 14.89
C GLU A 129 -11.92 16.79 16.41
N LYS A 130 -12.03 15.60 17.03
CA LYS A 130 -11.67 15.38 18.44
C LYS A 130 -10.20 15.65 18.72
N LEU A 131 -9.31 15.33 17.78
CA LEU A 131 -7.86 15.56 17.86
C LEU A 131 -7.45 16.98 17.42
N GLY A 132 -8.41 17.85 17.05
CA GLY A 132 -8.17 19.24 16.67
C GLY A 132 -7.77 19.46 15.20
N PHE A 133 -8.12 18.53 14.32
CA PHE A 133 -7.92 18.69 12.87
C PHE A 133 -9.11 19.37 12.19
N SER A 134 -8.82 20.16 11.15
CA SER A 134 -9.75 20.43 10.06
C SER A 134 -9.73 19.22 9.13
N VAL A 135 -10.89 18.59 8.92
CA VAL A 135 -10.98 17.31 8.20
C VAL A 135 -11.73 17.47 6.89
N ASP A 136 -11.04 17.23 5.79
CA ASP A 136 -11.62 17.15 4.47
C ASP A 136 -12.16 15.73 4.24
N VAL A 137 -13.44 15.62 3.86
CA VAL A 137 -14.09 14.33 3.56
C VAL A 137 -14.24 14.19 2.06
N VAL A 138 -13.73 13.08 1.53
CA VAL A 138 -13.67 12.82 0.09
C VAL A 138 -14.51 11.59 -0.26
N ASP A 139 -15.28 11.69 -1.32
CA ASP A 139 -15.91 10.52 -1.92
C ASP A 139 -14.83 9.62 -2.52
N ARG A 140 -14.76 8.40 -2.00
CA ARG A 140 -13.74 7.42 -2.37
C ARG A 140 -13.76 7.08 -3.87
N ASP A 141 -14.94 7.05 -4.47
CA ASP A 141 -15.11 6.62 -5.86
C ASP A 141 -15.04 7.77 -6.88
N HIS A 142 -14.79 9.00 -6.43
CA HIS A 142 -14.66 10.17 -7.30
C HIS A 142 -13.56 10.01 -8.38
N TRP A 143 -12.53 9.20 -8.13
CA TRP A 143 -11.48 8.90 -9.11
C TRP A 143 -12.02 8.37 -10.44
N ARG A 144 -13.20 7.74 -10.45
CA ARG A 144 -13.81 7.16 -11.65
C ARG A 144 -14.18 8.21 -12.71
N SER A 145 -14.35 9.47 -12.31
CA SER A 145 -14.63 10.60 -13.20
C SER A 145 -13.37 11.20 -13.84
N GLY A 146 -12.18 10.78 -13.39
CA GLY A 146 -10.92 11.31 -13.88
C GLY A 146 -10.47 10.76 -15.23
N ASP A 147 -9.43 11.36 -15.80
CA ASP A 147 -8.83 10.96 -17.06
C ASP A 147 -7.77 9.87 -16.83
N TYR A 148 -8.10 8.61 -17.12
CA TYR A 148 -7.23 7.44 -16.90
C TYR A 148 -6.64 7.38 -15.48
N PRO A 149 -7.45 7.54 -14.42
CA PRO A 149 -6.91 7.70 -13.06
C PRO A 149 -6.24 6.44 -12.53
N GLU A 150 -6.66 5.26 -12.97
CA GLU A 150 -6.09 3.97 -12.59
C GLU A 150 -4.74 3.65 -13.22
N VAL A 151 -4.40 4.32 -14.33
CA VAL A 151 -3.19 4.04 -15.10
C VAL A 151 -1.93 4.19 -14.25
N ASP A 152 -1.81 5.27 -13.50
CA ASP A 152 -0.62 5.53 -12.68
C ASP A 152 -0.46 4.47 -11.57
N CYS A 153 -1.55 4.08 -10.95
CA CYS A 153 -1.54 3.04 -9.92
C CYS A 153 -1.22 1.66 -10.51
N ILE A 154 -1.74 1.35 -11.71
CA ILE A 154 -1.42 0.09 -12.41
C ILE A 154 0.04 0.09 -12.84
N ALA A 155 0.55 1.16 -13.43
CA ALA A 155 1.94 1.28 -13.86
C ALA A 155 2.92 1.14 -12.68
N GLY A 156 2.63 1.73 -11.53
CA GLY A 156 3.46 1.66 -10.34
C GLY A 156 3.48 0.28 -9.68
N SER A 157 2.33 -0.33 -9.45
CA SER A 157 2.21 -1.59 -8.69
C SER A 157 1.78 -2.80 -9.52
N GLY A 158 1.21 -2.57 -10.68
CA GLY A 158 0.56 -3.58 -11.52
C GLY A 158 -0.76 -4.11 -10.95
N ALA A 159 -1.28 -3.53 -9.88
CA ALA A 159 -2.49 -4.00 -9.18
C ALA A 159 -3.52 -2.90 -8.95
N ALA A 160 -3.11 -1.64 -8.96
CA ALA A 160 -3.94 -0.45 -8.72
C ALA A 160 -4.73 -0.50 -7.39
N GLY A 161 -4.18 -1.15 -6.37
CA GLY A 161 -4.85 -1.30 -5.09
C GLY A 161 -5.21 0.03 -4.43
N GLU A 162 -4.44 1.07 -4.66
CA GLU A 162 -4.55 2.39 -4.03
C GLU A 162 -5.18 3.45 -4.96
N VAL A 163 -5.87 3.05 -6.02
CA VAL A 163 -6.47 3.98 -6.99
C VAL A 163 -7.43 4.99 -6.35
N ALA A 164 -8.07 4.63 -5.24
CA ALA A 164 -8.94 5.53 -4.48
C ALA A 164 -8.24 6.84 -4.06
N PHE A 165 -6.91 6.84 -3.90
CA PHE A 165 -6.17 8.06 -3.58
C PHE A 165 -6.21 9.09 -4.72
N ALA A 166 -6.46 8.68 -5.96
CA ALA A 166 -6.68 9.62 -7.05
C ALA A 166 -7.93 10.50 -6.82
N SER A 167 -8.90 10.06 -6.02
CA SER A 167 -10.05 10.87 -5.59
C SER A 167 -9.66 12.09 -4.75
N MET A 168 -8.51 12.07 -4.12
CA MET A 168 -8.02 13.21 -3.32
C MET A 168 -7.56 14.36 -4.21
N GLY A 169 -7.19 14.07 -5.48
CA GLY A 169 -6.89 15.06 -6.49
C GLY A 169 -5.83 16.06 -6.04
N GLU A 170 -6.05 17.33 -6.35
CA GLU A 170 -5.14 18.43 -6.04
C GLU A 170 -4.90 18.66 -4.54
N ARG A 171 -5.75 18.09 -3.66
CA ARG A 171 -5.54 18.15 -2.21
C ARG A 171 -4.21 17.55 -1.77
N LEU A 172 -3.62 16.69 -2.59
CA LEU A 172 -2.33 16.06 -2.33
C LEU A 172 -1.14 16.87 -2.84
N ASN A 173 -1.35 17.80 -3.78
CA ASN A 173 -0.26 18.57 -4.37
C ASN A 173 0.50 19.39 -3.31
N GLY A 174 1.83 19.30 -3.31
CA GLY A 174 2.69 19.97 -2.33
C GLY A 174 2.55 19.45 -0.89
N LYS A 175 1.92 18.30 -0.65
CA LYS A 175 1.69 17.76 0.69
C LYS A 175 2.69 16.68 1.10
N LEU A 176 2.98 16.65 2.39
CA LEU A 176 3.53 15.50 3.09
C LEU A 176 2.38 14.68 3.67
N LEU A 177 1.95 13.63 2.96
CA LEU A 177 0.88 12.76 3.41
C LEU A 177 1.41 11.81 4.49
N LEU A 178 1.02 12.07 5.74
CA LEU A 178 1.31 11.23 6.90
C LEU A 178 0.25 10.14 6.98
N SER A 179 0.65 8.89 6.76
CA SER A 179 -0.29 7.78 6.66
C SER A 179 0.02 6.63 7.64
N GLY A 180 -1.04 5.90 8.01
CA GLY A 180 -0.96 4.67 8.79
C GLY A 180 -0.69 3.42 7.95
N PHE A 181 -0.29 3.57 6.69
CA PHE A 181 -0.03 2.46 5.80
C PHE A 181 0.98 1.47 6.42
N TRP A 182 0.72 0.18 6.29
CA TRP A 182 1.51 -0.90 6.92
C TRP A 182 1.43 -1.04 8.44
N GLY A 183 0.70 -0.23 9.16
CA GLY A 183 0.54 -0.38 10.61
C GLY A 183 0.10 -1.78 11.02
N GLY A 184 -0.68 -2.47 10.17
CA GLY A 184 -1.06 -3.86 10.38
C GLY A 184 0.09 -4.86 10.44
N ALA A 185 1.19 -4.57 9.77
CA ALA A 185 2.39 -5.39 9.82
C ALA A 185 3.25 -5.11 11.08
N VAL A 186 3.15 -3.91 11.63
CA VAL A 186 3.99 -3.47 12.76
C VAL A 186 3.30 -3.68 14.11
N TRP A 187 2.03 -3.23 14.22
CA TRP A 187 1.33 -3.10 15.50
C TRP A 187 0.35 -4.25 15.83
N ASN A 188 0.33 -5.30 15.00
CA ASN A 188 -0.57 -6.43 15.22
C ASN A 188 -0.14 -7.26 16.43
N TYR A 189 -1.04 -7.40 17.43
CA TYR A 189 -0.83 -8.21 18.62
C TYR A 189 -0.45 -9.67 18.34
N GLY A 190 -1.07 -10.27 17.33
CA GLY A 190 -0.83 -11.67 16.93
C GLY A 190 0.46 -11.92 16.13
N ARG A 191 1.33 -10.92 15.97
CA ARG A 191 2.56 -11.08 15.23
C ARG A 191 3.52 -12.03 15.96
N LYS A 192 3.93 -13.07 15.23
CA LYS A 192 4.90 -14.09 15.72
C LYS A 192 6.22 -14.06 14.96
N ASP A 193 6.35 -13.18 13.99
CA ASP A 193 7.52 -13.10 13.11
C ASP A 193 8.51 -12.10 13.70
N GLU A 194 9.63 -12.60 14.19
CA GLU A 194 10.72 -11.81 14.80
C GLU A 194 11.74 -11.31 13.76
N ARG A 195 11.55 -11.62 12.48
CA ARG A 195 12.48 -11.18 11.45
C ARG A 195 12.57 -9.66 11.41
N PRO A 196 13.78 -9.10 11.38
CA PRO A 196 13.99 -7.63 11.41
C PRO A 196 13.56 -6.93 10.13
N VAL A 197 13.01 -7.64 9.16
CA VAL A 197 12.62 -7.11 7.85
C VAL A 197 11.16 -7.41 7.57
N PHE A 198 10.46 -6.43 7.02
CA PHE A 198 9.08 -6.62 6.58
C PHE A 198 9.02 -7.62 5.44
N SER A 199 8.50 -8.80 5.68
CA SER A 199 7.98 -9.66 4.63
C SER A 199 6.57 -9.15 4.28
N GLY A 200 6.51 -8.15 3.44
CA GLY A 200 5.25 -7.53 3.06
C GLY A 200 4.77 -7.96 1.70
N HIS A 201 3.57 -7.55 1.35
CA HIS A 201 2.93 -7.86 0.07
C HIS A 201 3.04 -6.73 -0.95
N ASP A 202 3.64 -5.60 -0.59
CA ASP A 202 3.84 -4.46 -1.47
C ASP A 202 5.26 -4.46 -2.03
N GLY A 203 5.39 -4.95 -3.26
CA GLY A 203 6.67 -5.01 -3.96
C GLY A 203 7.19 -3.65 -4.42
N SER A 204 6.37 -2.59 -4.42
CA SER A 204 6.82 -1.23 -4.73
C SER A 204 7.49 -0.54 -3.52
N GLY A 205 7.31 -1.11 -2.33
CA GLY A 205 7.83 -0.56 -1.05
C GLY A 205 7.13 0.70 -0.59
N LEU A 206 6.38 1.40 -1.43
CA LEU A 206 5.73 2.67 -1.10
C LEU A 206 4.37 2.85 -1.74
N SER A 207 3.72 1.84 -2.34
CA SER A 207 2.50 2.05 -3.15
C SER A 207 2.32 3.51 -3.65
N LEU A 208 1.38 3.87 -4.45
CA LEU A 208 1.20 5.24 -4.95
C LEU A 208 2.37 5.83 -5.76
N THR A 209 3.39 5.02 -6.18
CA THR A 209 4.64 5.53 -6.75
C THR A 209 4.42 6.52 -7.90
N GLU A 210 3.73 6.12 -8.94
CA GLU A 210 3.47 6.99 -10.10
C GLU A 210 2.46 8.10 -9.78
N LEU A 211 1.40 7.77 -9.06
CA LEU A 211 0.41 8.74 -8.62
C LEU A 211 1.07 9.85 -7.79
N ARG A 212 1.94 9.48 -6.86
CA ARG A 212 2.70 10.41 -6.02
C ARG A 212 3.56 11.37 -6.83
N LEU A 213 4.30 10.86 -7.81
CA LEU A 213 5.17 11.67 -8.66
C LEU A 213 4.35 12.67 -9.49
N ARG A 214 3.28 12.20 -10.11
CA ARG A 214 2.43 13.00 -10.96
C ARG A 214 1.63 14.07 -10.20
N MET A 215 1.19 13.76 -9.00
CA MET A 215 0.43 14.70 -8.15
C MET A 215 1.32 15.58 -7.26
N GLY A 216 2.62 15.35 -7.26
CA GLY A 216 3.56 16.20 -6.54
C GLY A 216 3.44 16.12 -5.02
N PHE A 217 3.32 14.91 -4.43
CA PHE A 217 3.28 14.75 -2.97
C PHE A 217 4.28 13.72 -2.45
N VAL A 218 4.60 13.84 -1.17
CA VAL A 218 5.43 12.87 -0.45
C VAL A 218 4.53 11.98 0.39
N ASN A 219 4.59 10.66 0.19
CA ASN A 219 3.89 9.69 1.04
C ASN A 219 4.82 9.23 2.17
N CYS A 220 4.47 9.57 3.39
CA CYS A 220 5.23 9.23 4.59
C CYS A 220 4.45 8.24 5.46
N CYS A 221 4.83 6.98 5.37
CA CYS A 221 4.21 5.89 6.13
C CYS A 221 4.87 5.78 7.50
N ALA A 222 4.32 6.45 8.52
CA ALA A 222 4.89 6.48 9.86
C ALA A 222 5.13 5.10 10.51
N PRO A 223 4.30 4.05 10.27
CA PRO A 223 4.56 2.71 10.81
C PRO A 223 5.91 2.10 10.42
N TYR A 224 6.54 2.55 9.34
CA TYR A 224 7.88 2.08 8.94
C TYR A 224 9.00 2.57 9.87
N TRP A 225 8.75 3.65 10.62
CA TRP A 225 9.76 4.14 11.55
C TRP A 225 10.02 3.11 12.65
N GLY A 226 11.28 2.77 12.84
CA GLY A 226 11.67 1.68 13.74
C GLY A 226 11.36 0.27 13.26
N GLY A 227 10.84 0.10 12.04
CA GLY A 227 10.40 -1.19 11.50
C GLY A 227 11.48 -2.25 11.37
N ILE A 228 12.76 -1.88 11.40
CA ILE A 228 13.88 -2.81 11.55
C ILE A 228 13.75 -3.65 12.84
N GLN A 229 13.23 -3.04 13.91
CA GLN A 229 13.04 -3.65 15.23
C GLN A 229 11.58 -4.10 15.46
N VAL A 230 10.89 -4.52 14.41
CA VAL A 230 9.48 -4.94 14.51
C VAL A 230 9.25 -6.07 15.52
N GLY A 231 10.27 -6.92 15.78
CA GLY A 231 10.20 -7.94 16.82
C GLY A 231 10.07 -7.35 18.21
N ASP A 232 10.81 -6.28 18.52
CA ASP A 232 10.72 -5.59 19.80
C ASP A 232 9.40 -4.85 19.96
N ILE A 233 8.92 -4.19 18.90
CA ILE A 233 7.57 -3.58 18.87
C ILE A 233 6.47 -4.64 19.13
N ALA A 234 6.62 -5.83 18.58
CA ALA A 234 5.69 -6.93 18.85
C ALA A 234 5.72 -7.37 20.33
N LYS A 235 6.89 -7.40 20.98
CA LYS A 235 7.02 -7.68 22.41
C LYS A 235 6.30 -6.61 23.26
N ILE A 236 6.42 -5.32 22.89
CA ILE A 236 5.65 -4.24 23.54
C ILE A 236 4.16 -4.53 23.46
N SER A 237 3.62 -4.88 22.27
CA SER A 237 2.20 -5.21 22.11
C SER A 237 1.76 -6.37 23.01
N GLN A 238 2.66 -7.27 23.37
CA GLN A 238 2.41 -8.47 24.17
C GLN A 238 2.72 -8.28 25.65
N SER A 239 3.30 -7.15 26.06
CA SER A 239 3.65 -6.87 27.46
C SER A 239 2.42 -6.72 28.33
N ASP A 240 2.53 -7.05 29.63
CA ASP A 240 1.43 -6.88 30.59
C ASP A 240 0.99 -5.43 30.74
N ASP A 241 1.90 -4.50 30.52
CA ASP A 241 1.61 -3.05 30.52
C ASP A 241 0.53 -2.67 29.48
N LEU A 242 0.42 -3.41 28.39
CA LEU A 242 -0.62 -3.20 27.37
C LEU A 242 -1.86 -4.10 27.51
N ALA A 243 -1.95 -4.90 28.58
CA ALA A 243 -3.11 -5.77 28.80
C ALA A 243 -4.46 -5.02 28.81
N PRO A 244 -4.61 -3.82 29.41
CA PRO A 244 -5.89 -3.07 29.42
C PRO A 244 -6.40 -2.67 28.02
N TRP A 245 -5.51 -2.60 27.04
CA TRP A 245 -5.82 -2.19 25.67
C TRP A 245 -6.00 -3.38 24.71
N ARG A 246 -5.88 -4.61 25.20
CA ARG A 246 -6.15 -5.82 24.41
C ARG A 246 -7.65 -6.04 24.26
N VAL A 247 -8.03 -6.60 23.11
CA VAL A 247 -9.42 -7.02 22.82
C VAL A 247 -9.44 -8.47 22.39
N PRO A 248 -10.51 -9.24 22.70
CA PRO A 248 -10.65 -10.64 22.31
C PRO A 248 -11.00 -10.76 20.82
N SER A 249 -10.18 -10.22 19.94
CA SER A 249 -10.39 -10.20 18.49
C SER A 249 -9.07 -10.45 17.77
N VAL A 250 -9.14 -11.03 16.58
CA VAL A 250 -7.98 -11.12 15.67
C VAL A 250 -7.53 -9.76 15.16
N TYR A 251 -8.42 -8.77 15.17
CA TYR A 251 -8.12 -7.38 14.87
C TYR A 251 -7.82 -6.63 16.17
N ASN A 252 -6.60 -6.82 16.67
CA ASN A 252 -6.16 -6.36 17.96
C ASN A 252 -4.81 -5.65 17.85
N ARG A 253 -4.73 -4.37 18.25
CA ARG A 253 -3.55 -3.53 18.22
C ARG A 253 -3.43 -2.70 19.48
N PRO A 254 -2.92 -3.27 20.59
CA PRO A 254 -2.88 -2.62 21.89
C PRO A 254 -2.10 -1.31 21.90
N ILE A 255 -0.98 -1.20 21.19
CA ILE A 255 -0.21 0.04 21.04
C ILE A 255 -1.09 1.14 20.46
N CYS A 256 -1.74 0.88 19.32
CA CYS A 256 -2.61 1.87 18.67
C CYS A 256 -3.74 2.31 19.61
N ARG A 257 -4.35 1.34 20.29
CA ARG A 257 -5.45 1.62 21.21
C ARG A 257 -5.02 2.50 22.37
N ARG A 258 -3.89 2.19 23.03
CA ARG A 258 -3.33 3.03 24.10
C ARG A 258 -3.06 4.46 23.62
N VAL A 259 -2.42 4.62 22.46
CA VAL A 259 -2.10 5.94 21.88
C VAL A 259 -3.36 6.76 21.63
N VAL A 260 -4.38 6.17 21.03
CA VAL A 260 -5.58 6.91 20.60
C VAL A 260 -6.53 7.17 21.77
N GLU A 261 -6.73 6.19 22.66
CA GLU A 261 -7.59 6.35 23.84
C GLU A 261 -7.00 7.33 24.86
N SER A 262 -5.67 7.43 24.97
CA SER A 262 -5.02 8.41 25.88
C SER A 262 -5.29 9.87 25.50
N GLU A 263 -5.70 10.14 24.25
CA GLU A 263 -6.12 11.48 23.80
C GLU A 263 -7.64 11.69 23.91
N GLY A 264 -8.34 10.83 24.65
CA GLY A 264 -9.77 10.94 24.91
C GLY A 264 -10.65 10.60 23.70
N VAL A 265 -10.14 9.88 22.72
CA VAL A 265 -10.96 9.35 21.62
C VAL A 265 -11.68 8.10 22.13
N PRO A 266 -13.03 8.05 22.06
CA PRO A 266 -13.80 6.90 22.54
C PRO A 266 -13.43 5.60 21.82
N ARG A 267 -13.35 4.51 22.59
CA ARG A 267 -12.95 3.19 22.11
C ARG A 267 -13.82 2.67 20.96
N GLU A 268 -15.08 2.99 20.94
CA GLU A 268 -16.08 2.59 19.96
C GLU A 268 -15.99 3.37 18.63
N TRP A 269 -15.18 4.43 18.55
CA TRP A 269 -15.06 5.22 17.34
C TRP A 269 -14.04 4.65 16.34
N PHE A 270 -13.16 3.76 16.79
CA PHE A 270 -12.09 3.22 15.96
C PHE A 270 -11.77 1.77 16.27
N GLY A 271 -11.15 1.09 15.33
CA GLY A 271 -10.63 -0.27 15.53
C GLY A 271 -11.70 -1.34 15.79
N GLN A 272 -12.96 -1.10 15.41
CA GLN A 272 -14.06 -2.05 15.61
C GLN A 272 -14.04 -3.17 14.58
N SER A 273 -13.77 -2.84 13.33
CA SER A 273 -13.65 -3.78 12.22
C SER A 273 -12.49 -3.39 11.30
N LYS A 274 -11.97 -4.37 10.57
CA LYS A 274 -10.95 -4.06 9.57
C LYS A 274 -11.63 -3.61 8.29
N HIS A 275 -11.52 -2.33 8.00
CA HIS A 275 -11.85 -1.74 6.72
C HIS A 275 -10.64 -1.76 5.79
N GLY A 276 -10.84 -1.79 4.49
CA GLY A 276 -9.77 -1.78 3.50
C GLY A 276 -9.97 -0.64 2.53
N ALA A 277 -8.98 0.24 2.44
CA ALA A 277 -8.98 1.29 1.42
C ALA A 277 -8.57 0.76 0.04
N SER A 278 -7.77 -0.31 0.01
CA SER A 278 -7.23 -0.87 -1.23
C SER A 278 -8.31 -1.53 -2.09
N ASP A 279 -8.31 -1.21 -3.36
CA ASP A 279 -9.14 -1.85 -4.38
C ASP A 279 -8.54 -3.16 -4.88
N GLN A 280 -9.40 -4.05 -5.36
CA GLN A 280 -9.00 -5.27 -6.04
C GLN A 280 -9.40 -5.17 -7.52
N LEU A 281 -8.94 -4.12 -8.21
CA LEU A 281 -9.37 -3.80 -9.57
C LEU A 281 -9.26 -5.00 -10.51
N LEU A 282 -8.12 -5.70 -10.51
CA LEU A 282 -7.90 -6.83 -11.43
C LEU A 282 -8.83 -8.03 -11.20
N THR A 283 -9.57 -8.07 -10.10
CA THR A 283 -10.55 -9.12 -9.81
C THR A 283 -11.99 -8.64 -9.84
N ALA A 284 -12.23 -7.35 -10.08
CA ALA A 284 -13.56 -6.78 -10.25
C ALA A 284 -14.07 -6.98 -11.68
N ALA A 285 -15.37 -7.01 -11.88
CA ALA A 285 -15.99 -7.13 -13.20
C ALA A 285 -15.61 -5.92 -14.07
N ASN A 286 -15.75 -4.71 -13.50
CA ASN A 286 -15.40 -3.44 -14.13
C ASN A 286 -14.11 -2.90 -13.50
N PHE A 287 -12.98 -3.52 -13.83
CA PHE A 287 -11.69 -3.18 -13.24
C PHE A 287 -11.06 -1.89 -13.79
N LEU A 288 -11.57 -1.38 -14.90
CA LEU A 288 -11.19 -0.10 -15.49
C LEU A 288 -12.42 0.81 -15.56
N THR A 289 -12.21 2.12 -15.65
CA THR A 289 -13.26 3.05 -16.07
C THR A 289 -13.68 2.75 -17.50
N ASP A 290 -14.85 3.20 -17.92
CA ASP A 290 -15.36 2.92 -19.28
C ASP A 290 -14.41 3.46 -20.35
N LYS A 291 -13.81 4.65 -20.11
CA LYS A 291 -12.83 5.27 -21.01
C LYS A 291 -11.55 4.41 -21.10
N SER A 292 -10.99 4.03 -19.97
CA SER A 292 -9.79 3.19 -19.91
C SER A 292 -10.05 1.80 -20.49
N ALA A 293 -11.22 1.22 -20.26
CA ALA A 293 -11.58 -0.07 -20.83
C ALA A 293 -11.69 0.00 -22.36
N SER A 294 -12.32 1.04 -22.89
CA SER A 294 -12.40 1.25 -24.35
C SER A 294 -11.01 1.38 -24.96
N ASP A 295 -10.16 2.24 -24.39
CA ASP A 295 -8.80 2.45 -24.87
C ASP A 295 -7.94 1.18 -24.76
N PHE A 296 -8.01 0.46 -23.66
CA PHE A 296 -7.30 -0.80 -23.46
C PHE A 296 -7.67 -1.85 -24.52
N TRP A 297 -8.95 -1.93 -24.90
CA TRP A 297 -9.38 -2.86 -25.93
C TRP A 297 -8.96 -2.45 -27.34
N HIS A 298 -8.88 -1.15 -27.65
CA HIS A 298 -8.29 -0.65 -28.89
C HIS A 298 -6.79 -0.97 -28.94
N TRP A 299 -6.07 -0.63 -27.88
CA TRP A 299 -4.65 -0.92 -27.74
C TRP A 299 -4.33 -2.41 -27.93
N LEU A 300 -5.13 -3.31 -27.36
CA LEU A 300 -4.97 -4.76 -27.60
C LEU A 300 -5.19 -5.15 -29.06
N THR A 301 -6.08 -4.46 -29.76
CA THR A 301 -6.36 -4.73 -31.18
C THR A 301 -5.20 -4.27 -32.04
N ASP A 302 -4.69 -3.08 -31.79
CA ASP A 302 -3.58 -2.48 -32.55
C ASP A 302 -2.27 -3.26 -32.36
N ASN A 303 -2.09 -3.83 -31.17
CA ASN A 303 -0.93 -4.64 -30.82
C ASN A 303 -1.16 -6.16 -31.02
N ASP A 304 -2.21 -6.57 -31.72
CA ASP A 304 -2.61 -7.98 -31.85
C ASP A 304 -1.48 -8.88 -32.42
N GLU A 305 -0.67 -8.37 -33.35
CA GLU A 305 0.42 -9.13 -33.94
C GLU A 305 1.54 -9.45 -32.93
N GLN A 306 1.85 -8.55 -32.00
CA GLN A 306 2.87 -8.80 -30.98
C GLN A 306 2.49 -9.96 -30.04
N TRP A 307 1.19 -10.22 -29.92
CA TRP A 307 0.67 -11.27 -29.06
C TRP A 307 0.38 -12.58 -29.80
N ARG A 308 0.53 -12.61 -31.12
CA ARG A 308 0.45 -13.82 -31.94
C ARG A 308 1.55 -14.79 -31.52
N GLY A 309 1.20 -16.00 -31.14
CA GLY A 309 2.14 -17.01 -30.62
C GLY A 309 2.24 -17.12 -29.11
N SER A 310 1.61 -16.23 -28.33
CA SER A 310 1.47 -16.45 -26.90
C SER A 310 0.58 -17.67 -26.62
N ALA A 311 1.11 -18.68 -25.96
CA ALA A 311 0.40 -19.93 -25.61
C ALA A 311 -0.92 -19.75 -24.83
N HIS A 312 -1.24 -18.52 -24.45
CA HIS A 312 -2.39 -18.17 -23.61
C HIS A 312 -3.33 -17.18 -24.30
N ARG A 313 -3.13 -16.91 -25.59
CA ARG A 313 -4.00 -16.01 -26.34
C ARG A 313 -5.32 -16.71 -26.67
N PRO A 314 -6.48 -16.11 -26.37
CA PRO A 314 -7.75 -16.61 -26.90
C PRO A 314 -7.81 -16.46 -28.41
N PRO A 315 -8.60 -17.28 -29.11
CA PRO A 315 -8.69 -17.29 -30.55
C PRO A 315 -9.12 -15.96 -31.19
N SER A 316 -9.78 -15.10 -30.43
CA SER A 316 -10.08 -13.72 -30.83
C SER A 316 -10.26 -12.82 -29.61
N ILE A 317 -10.06 -11.51 -29.80
CA ILE A 317 -10.29 -10.51 -28.73
C ILE A 317 -11.75 -10.56 -28.23
N ARG A 318 -12.71 -10.75 -29.15
CA ARG A 318 -14.14 -10.88 -28.79
C ARG A 318 -14.39 -12.09 -27.89
N ALA A 319 -13.83 -13.25 -28.24
CA ALA A 319 -13.92 -14.45 -27.40
C ALA A 319 -13.22 -14.24 -26.06
N GLY A 320 -12.08 -13.55 -26.03
CA GLY A 320 -11.36 -13.22 -24.80
C GLY A 320 -12.14 -12.30 -23.88
N LYS A 321 -12.82 -11.27 -24.38
CA LYS A 321 -13.74 -10.43 -23.59
C LYS A 321 -14.82 -11.26 -22.92
N THR A 322 -15.45 -12.16 -23.70
CA THR A 322 -16.51 -13.03 -23.18
C THR A 322 -15.97 -14.00 -22.13
N ILE A 323 -14.79 -14.56 -22.34
CA ILE A 323 -14.13 -15.46 -21.40
C ILE A 323 -13.76 -14.72 -20.11
N ASP A 324 -13.13 -13.54 -20.21
CA ASP A 324 -12.78 -12.72 -19.04
C ASP A 324 -14.04 -12.34 -18.23
N TYR A 325 -15.11 -11.93 -18.91
CA TYR A 325 -16.40 -11.65 -18.26
C TYR A 325 -16.94 -12.88 -17.52
N ALA A 326 -16.95 -14.05 -18.16
CA ALA A 326 -17.42 -15.28 -17.53
C ALA A 326 -16.55 -15.68 -16.33
N ILE A 327 -15.23 -15.58 -16.44
CA ILE A 327 -14.31 -15.88 -15.34
C ILE A 327 -14.54 -14.96 -14.16
N VAL A 328 -14.68 -13.67 -14.38
CA VAL A 328 -14.83 -12.70 -13.30
C VAL A 328 -16.20 -12.80 -12.63
N ASN A 329 -17.26 -12.94 -13.41
CA ASN A 329 -18.62 -12.89 -12.88
C ASN A 329 -19.12 -14.23 -12.35
N PHE A 330 -18.61 -15.36 -12.85
CA PHE A 330 -19.07 -16.69 -12.49
C PHE A 330 -17.99 -17.52 -11.77
N LEU A 331 -16.84 -17.67 -12.39
CA LEU A 331 -15.80 -18.54 -11.86
C LEU A 331 -15.12 -17.97 -10.61
N THR A 332 -14.76 -16.69 -10.63
CA THR A 332 -14.08 -16.04 -9.48
C THR A 332 -14.96 -16.03 -8.22
N PRO A 333 -16.25 -15.65 -8.27
CA PRO A 333 -17.14 -15.75 -7.12
C PRO A 333 -17.30 -17.19 -6.63
N LEU A 334 -17.43 -18.16 -7.54
CA LEU A 334 -17.53 -19.57 -7.18
C LEU A 334 -16.28 -20.07 -6.44
N VAL A 335 -15.11 -19.76 -6.99
CA VAL A 335 -13.80 -20.11 -6.38
C VAL A 335 -13.66 -19.44 -5.00
N ARG A 336 -14.01 -18.15 -4.88
CA ARG A 336 -13.97 -17.43 -3.59
C ARG A 336 -14.92 -18.04 -2.56
N ARG A 337 -16.12 -18.43 -2.98
CA ARG A 337 -17.16 -18.92 -2.07
C ARG A 337 -16.97 -20.37 -1.64
N LEU A 338 -16.46 -21.25 -2.51
CA LEU A 338 -16.35 -22.67 -2.28
C LEU A 338 -14.91 -23.15 -2.11
N VAL A 339 -14.03 -22.79 -3.03
CA VAL A 339 -12.66 -23.33 -3.08
C VAL A 339 -11.77 -22.70 -2.02
N ILE A 340 -11.78 -21.37 -1.90
CA ILE A 340 -10.89 -20.66 -0.96
C ILE A 340 -11.19 -21.01 0.50
N PRO A 341 -12.45 -21.04 0.98
CA PRO A 341 -12.73 -21.42 2.36
C PRO A 341 -12.34 -22.87 2.66
N THR A 342 -12.62 -23.78 1.73
CA THR A 342 -12.25 -25.19 1.86
C THR A 342 -10.75 -25.36 1.90
N PHE A 343 -10.04 -24.73 0.96
CA PHE A 343 -8.59 -24.72 0.92
C PHE A 343 -7.96 -24.08 2.17
N ARG A 344 -8.51 -22.97 2.67
CA ARG A 344 -8.08 -22.35 3.94
C ARG A 344 -8.28 -23.27 5.14
N ARG A 345 -9.34 -24.07 5.17
CA ARG A 345 -9.55 -25.09 6.23
C ARG A 345 -8.47 -26.18 6.17
N ILE A 346 -8.22 -26.72 4.98
CA ILE A 346 -7.20 -27.76 4.76
C ILE A 346 -5.79 -27.22 5.09
N THR A 347 -5.46 -26.00 4.68
CA THR A 347 -4.13 -25.41 4.92
C THR A 347 -3.86 -25.00 6.37
N ARG A 348 -4.87 -25.07 7.25
CA ARG A 348 -4.67 -24.93 8.71
C ARG A 348 -4.09 -26.17 9.36
N LEU A 349 -4.13 -27.32 8.70
CA LEU A 349 -3.52 -28.55 9.21
C LEU A 349 -1.99 -28.39 9.33
N PRO A 350 -1.36 -29.01 10.35
CA PRO A 350 0.06 -28.78 10.67
C PRO A 350 1.03 -28.94 9.49
N GLY A 351 0.82 -29.95 8.63
CA GLY A 351 1.69 -30.22 7.48
C GLY A 351 1.70 -29.12 6.40
N PHE A 352 0.68 -28.24 6.35
CA PHE A 352 0.61 -27.14 5.37
C PHE A 352 1.23 -25.83 5.87
N ARG A 353 1.59 -25.73 7.15
CA ARG A 353 2.10 -24.49 7.74
C ARG A 353 3.58 -24.25 7.45
N SER A 354 4.36 -25.29 7.25
CA SER A 354 5.78 -25.16 6.97
C SER A 354 6.05 -24.82 5.50
N GLN A 355 6.74 -23.71 5.26
CA GLN A 355 7.09 -23.25 3.90
C GLN A 355 8.06 -24.20 3.17
N GLY A 356 8.83 -24.98 3.90
CA GLY A 356 9.82 -25.93 3.35
C GLY A 356 9.23 -27.27 2.89
N THR A 357 8.01 -27.60 3.27
CA THR A 357 7.38 -28.86 2.89
C THR A 357 6.79 -28.82 1.46
N GLN A 358 6.62 -29.99 0.85
CA GLN A 358 5.94 -30.10 -0.46
C GLN A 358 4.54 -29.46 -0.42
N LEU A 359 3.79 -29.70 0.66
CA LEU A 359 2.46 -29.13 0.89
C LEU A 359 2.49 -27.61 1.05
N GLY A 360 3.50 -27.05 1.70
CA GLY A 360 3.70 -25.61 1.80
C GLY A 360 4.04 -24.97 0.46
N ARG A 361 4.83 -25.65 -0.37
CA ARG A 361 5.13 -25.20 -1.75
C ARG A 361 3.87 -25.25 -2.62
N PHE A 362 3.09 -26.32 -2.56
CA PHE A 362 1.81 -26.43 -3.26
C PHE A 362 0.85 -25.31 -2.86
N ARG A 363 0.72 -25.00 -1.57
CA ARG A 363 -0.10 -23.88 -1.09
C ARG A 363 0.33 -22.56 -1.70
N ARG A 364 1.65 -22.30 -1.77
CA ARG A 364 2.18 -21.08 -2.38
C ARG A 364 1.83 -21.01 -3.86
N SER A 365 2.15 -22.05 -4.62
CA SER A 365 1.87 -22.10 -6.06
C SER A 365 0.38 -21.98 -6.36
N PHE A 366 -0.49 -22.58 -5.53
CA PHE A 366 -1.93 -22.45 -5.70
C PHE A 366 -2.43 -21.03 -5.40
N ASN A 367 -1.91 -20.38 -4.35
CA ASN A 367 -2.23 -18.98 -4.06
C ASN A 367 -1.73 -18.04 -5.18
N GLU A 368 -0.54 -18.27 -5.70
CA GLU A 368 0.01 -17.53 -6.85
C GLU A 368 -0.86 -17.72 -8.09
N PHE A 369 -1.31 -18.94 -8.35
CA PHE A 369 -2.24 -19.23 -9.44
C PHE A 369 -3.57 -18.48 -9.28
N LEU A 370 -4.15 -18.46 -8.07
CA LEU A 370 -5.40 -17.74 -7.80
C LEU A 370 -5.27 -16.21 -7.92
N GLN A 371 -4.05 -15.69 -7.78
CA GLN A 371 -3.76 -14.25 -7.89
C GLN A 371 -3.34 -13.82 -9.30
N LYS A 372 -3.05 -14.76 -10.19
CA LYS A 372 -2.68 -14.42 -11.57
C LYS A 372 -3.87 -13.80 -12.31
N PRO A 373 -3.66 -12.65 -12.97
CA PRO A 373 -4.66 -12.11 -13.88
C PRO A 373 -4.90 -13.12 -15.00
N LEU A 374 -6.16 -13.38 -15.31
CA LEU A 374 -6.55 -14.34 -16.31
C LEU A 374 -6.68 -13.66 -17.68
N HIS A 375 -6.29 -14.36 -18.74
CA HIS A 375 -6.41 -13.90 -20.13
C HIS A 375 -5.87 -12.49 -20.38
N TYR A 376 -6.69 -11.60 -20.96
CA TYR A 376 -6.26 -10.26 -21.36
C TYR A 376 -5.89 -9.34 -20.21
N ARG A 377 -6.35 -9.56 -19.00
CA ARG A 377 -6.01 -8.73 -17.84
C ARG A 377 -4.50 -8.68 -17.55
N ARG A 378 -3.74 -9.68 -17.99
CA ARG A 378 -2.28 -9.66 -17.90
C ARG A 378 -1.64 -8.58 -18.77
N TYR A 379 -2.33 -8.12 -19.80
CA TYR A 379 -1.85 -7.07 -20.71
C TYR A 379 -2.19 -5.66 -20.20
N VAL A 380 -3.00 -5.53 -19.16
CA VAL A 380 -3.33 -4.23 -18.59
C VAL A 380 -2.09 -3.49 -18.06
N TYR A 381 -1.10 -4.24 -17.60
CA TYR A 381 0.15 -3.65 -17.12
C TYR A 381 0.99 -3.01 -18.22
N PRO A 382 1.35 -3.71 -19.33
CA PRO A 382 2.06 -3.06 -20.44
C PRO A 382 1.28 -1.89 -21.06
N TRP A 383 -0.04 -2.00 -21.19
CA TRP A 383 -0.88 -0.88 -21.62
C TRP A 383 -0.76 0.32 -20.68
N ALA A 384 -0.85 0.11 -19.38
CA ALA A 384 -0.74 1.17 -18.41
C ALA A 384 0.66 1.82 -18.38
N LEU A 385 1.71 1.03 -18.59
CA LEU A 385 3.08 1.57 -18.71
C LEU A 385 3.21 2.50 -19.90
N GLU A 386 2.69 2.13 -21.07
CA GLU A 386 2.73 2.96 -22.27
C GLU A 386 1.93 4.26 -22.09
N LYS A 387 0.72 4.15 -21.50
CA LYS A 387 -0.10 5.33 -21.19
C LYS A 387 0.55 6.25 -20.15
N SER A 388 1.20 5.67 -19.13
CA SER A 388 1.94 6.45 -18.12
C SER A 388 3.15 7.14 -18.74
N ALA A 389 3.91 6.46 -19.60
CA ALA A 389 5.06 7.03 -20.29
C ALA A 389 4.66 8.24 -21.17
N ALA A 390 3.54 8.17 -21.88
CA ALA A 390 3.05 9.27 -22.69
C ALA A 390 2.75 10.55 -21.87
N LYS A 391 2.34 10.40 -20.59
CA LYS A 391 2.10 11.56 -19.71
C LYS A 391 3.40 12.30 -19.34
N TYR A 392 4.53 11.60 -19.23
CA TYR A 392 5.82 12.22 -18.97
C TYR A 392 6.36 12.99 -20.16
N GLN A 393 6.14 12.48 -21.38
CA GLN A 393 6.57 13.17 -22.62
C GLN A 393 5.86 14.52 -22.82
N LEU A 394 4.61 14.64 -22.37
CA LEU A 394 3.88 15.93 -22.43
C LEU A 394 4.43 16.97 -21.47
N MET A 395 5.04 16.55 -20.37
CA MET A 395 5.62 17.47 -19.37
C MET A 395 7.01 17.99 -19.77
N GLU A 396 7.71 17.33 -20.70
CA GLU A 396 9.01 17.79 -21.23
C GLU A 396 8.86 18.85 -22.33
N GLY A 397 7.66 19.07 -22.83
CA GLY A 397 7.33 20.01 -23.91
C GLY A 397 6.73 21.35 -23.46
N GLU A 398 6.50 21.52 -22.16
CA GLU A 398 6.08 22.77 -21.53
C GLU A 398 7.27 23.44 -20.82
#